data_d33ca2edc33becb12d1ea3a759ab0638
#
_entry.id   d33ca2edc33becb12d1ea3a759ab0638
#
_cell.length_a   1.000
_cell.length_b   1.000
_cell.length_c   1.000
_cell.angle_alpha   90.00
_cell.angle_beta   90.00
_cell.angle_gamma   90.00
#
_symmetry.space_group_name_H-M   'P 1'
#
loop_
_entity.id
_entity.type
_entity.pdbx_description
1 polymer ?
#
loop_
_entity_poly.entity_id
_entity_poly.type
_entity_poly.pdbx_seq_one_letter_code
_entity_poly.pdbx_strand_id
1 'polypeptide(L)'
;MARLFTPSESKYYLMALDAGTGSIRAVIFDLEGNQIAVGQAEWRHLAVPDVPGSMEFDLNKNWQLACECMRQALHNAGIAPEYIAAVSACSMREGIVLYNNEGTPIWACANVDARASHLVQFAQMGSIYMEHVM
;
A
#
# COMPACT_ATOMS: atom_id res chain seq x y z
N MET A 1 6.05 -9.35 31.99
CA MET A 1 7.35 -10.07 31.86
C MET A 1 7.82 -9.84 30.42
N ALA A 2 8.71 -8.86 30.22
CA ALA A 2 9.25 -8.56 28.89
C ALA A 2 10.20 -9.69 28.49
N ARG A 3 9.92 -10.37 27.37
CA ARG A 3 10.89 -11.28 26.75
C ARG A 3 12.08 -10.44 26.31
N LEU A 4 13.23 -10.65 26.91
CA LEU A 4 14.50 -10.19 26.41
C LEU A 4 14.73 -10.87 25.06
N PHE A 5 14.67 -10.09 23.99
CA PHE A 5 14.99 -10.54 22.64
C PHE A 5 16.48 -10.90 22.60
N THR A 6 16.79 -12.17 22.44
CA THR A 6 18.09 -12.59 21.95
C THR A 6 18.03 -12.48 20.42
N PRO A 7 18.93 -11.71 19.76
CA PRO A 7 19.00 -11.70 18.31
C PRO A 7 19.17 -13.13 17.80
N SER A 8 18.37 -13.52 16.82
CA SER A 8 18.53 -14.77 16.07
C SER A 8 19.98 -14.86 15.53
N GLU A 9 20.58 -16.05 15.57
CA GLU A 9 21.89 -16.31 14.94
C GLU A 9 21.81 -16.23 13.39
N SER A 10 20.64 -16.02 12.85
CA SER A 10 20.39 -15.88 11.42
C SER A 10 21.01 -14.59 10.89
N LYS A 11 21.85 -14.73 9.87
CA LYS A 11 22.44 -13.60 9.15
C LYS A 11 21.42 -12.87 8.26
N TYR A 12 20.27 -13.46 7.95
CA TYR A 12 19.30 -12.96 6.97
C TYR A 12 17.96 -12.61 7.60
N TYR A 13 17.30 -11.66 6.98
CA TYR A 13 16.01 -11.10 7.40
C TYR A 13 15.04 -11.04 6.23
N LEU A 14 13.77 -10.91 6.54
CA LEU A 14 12.69 -10.71 5.57
C LEU A 14 12.14 -9.30 5.73
N MET A 15 11.73 -8.67 4.63
CA MET A 15 11.05 -7.38 4.66
C MET A 15 9.65 -7.51 4.09
N ALA A 16 8.66 -6.98 4.80
CA ALA A 16 7.29 -6.85 4.31
C ALA A 16 6.95 -5.37 4.10
N LEU A 17 6.36 -5.04 2.95
CA LEU A 17 5.78 -3.73 2.67
C LEU A 17 4.26 -3.83 2.80
N ASP A 18 3.67 -2.95 3.59
CA ASP A 18 2.22 -2.84 3.76
C ASP A 18 1.77 -1.45 3.31
N ALA A 19 1.25 -1.38 2.10
CA ALA A 19 0.77 -0.16 1.44
C ALA A 19 -0.73 0.02 1.65
N GLY A 20 -1.13 0.41 2.87
CA GLY A 20 -2.54 0.62 3.24
C GLY A 20 -3.17 1.86 2.61
N THR A 21 -4.43 2.13 2.92
CA THR A 21 -5.16 3.28 2.39
C THR A 21 -4.54 4.61 2.82
N GLY A 22 -4.12 4.76 4.07
CA GLY A 22 -3.61 6.04 4.62
C GLY A 22 -2.12 6.05 4.96
N SER A 23 -1.42 4.94 4.81
CA SER A 23 0.00 4.85 5.20
C SER A 23 0.72 3.72 4.50
N ILE A 24 2.04 3.81 4.48
CA ILE A 24 2.96 2.74 4.08
C ILE A 24 3.82 2.34 5.26
N ARG A 25 4.07 1.05 5.42
CA ARG A 25 5.01 0.50 6.39
C ARG A 25 5.98 -0.47 5.72
N ALA A 26 7.24 -0.40 6.13
CA ALA A 26 8.24 -1.43 5.87
C ALA A 26 8.58 -2.11 7.21
N VAL A 27 8.39 -3.40 7.30
CA VAL A 27 8.60 -4.18 8.52
C VAL A 27 9.68 -5.22 8.27
N ILE A 28 10.69 -5.27 9.13
CA ILE A 28 11.74 -6.27 9.08
C ILE A 28 11.44 -7.37 10.11
N PHE A 29 11.54 -8.61 9.66
CA PHE A 29 11.38 -9.82 10.47
C PHE A 29 12.65 -10.67 10.42
N ASP A 30 12.94 -11.39 11.53
CA ASP A 30 13.87 -12.50 11.49
C ASP A 30 13.21 -13.74 10.82
N LEU A 31 13.98 -14.83 10.65
CA LEU A 31 13.45 -16.05 10.02
C LEU A 31 12.51 -16.83 10.95
N GLU A 32 12.46 -16.50 12.24
CA GLU A 32 11.53 -17.03 13.23
C GLU A 32 10.18 -16.27 13.23
N GLY A 33 10.05 -15.18 12.42
CA GLY A 33 8.85 -14.37 12.31
C GLY A 33 8.72 -13.29 13.39
N ASN A 34 9.77 -13.00 14.13
CA ASN A 34 9.76 -11.89 15.09
C ASN A 34 9.96 -10.57 14.35
N GLN A 35 9.17 -9.56 14.69
CA GLN A 35 9.35 -8.21 14.17
C GLN A 35 10.58 -7.56 14.82
N ILE A 36 11.54 -7.17 13.99
CA ILE A 36 12.81 -6.55 14.42
C ILE A 36 12.69 -5.03 14.42
N ALA A 37 12.21 -4.46 13.31
CA ALA A 37 12.08 -3.02 13.16
C ALA A 37 10.98 -2.64 12.18
N VAL A 38 10.57 -1.38 12.22
CA VAL A 38 9.59 -0.78 11.33
C VAL A 38 10.04 0.60 10.89
N GLY A 39 9.75 0.94 9.63
CA GLY A 39 9.71 2.29 9.10
C GLY A 39 8.32 2.56 8.57
N GLN A 40 7.75 3.74 8.87
CA GLN A 40 6.37 4.07 8.52
C GLN A 40 6.24 5.53 8.13
N ALA A 41 5.36 5.81 7.15
CA ALA A 41 4.94 7.14 6.78
C ALA A 41 3.46 7.17 6.43
N GLU A 42 2.81 8.30 6.68
CA GLU A 42 1.47 8.56 6.19
C GLU A 42 1.54 9.15 4.77
N TRP A 43 0.57 8.80 3.93
CA TRP A 43 0.34 9.45 2.65
C TRP A 43 -1.07 10.00 2.56
N ARG A 44 -1.25 10.91 1.60
CA ARG A 44 -2.55 11.55 1.38
C ARG A 44 -2.97 11.33 -0.07
N HIS A 45 -4.24 11.06 -0.25
CA HIS A 45 -4.86 11.07 -1.56
C HIS A 45 -5.16 12.50 -2.00
N LEU A 46 -5.16 12.73 -3.31
CA LEU A 46 -5.34 14.04 -3.91
C LEU A 46 -6.76 14.15 -4.47
N ALA A 47 -7.55 15.08 -3.92
CA ALA A 47 -8.82 15.45 -4.53
C ALA A 47 -8.55 16.26 -5.81
N VAL A 48 -9.22 15.91 -6.90
CA VAL A 48 -9.19 16.69 -8.15
C VAL A 48 -10.16 17.84 -8.02
N PRO A 49 -9.74 19.10 -8.29
CA PRO A 49 -10.64 20.24 -8.29
C PRO A 49 -11.86 20.00 -9.21
N ASP A 50 -13.03 20.39 -8.74
CA ASP A 50 -14.31 20.29 -9.47
C ASP A 50 -14.77 18.87 -9.81
N VAL A 51 -14.11 17.82 -9.24
CA VAL A 51 -14.52 16.42 -9.39
C VAL A 51 -14.88 15.84 -8.00
N PRO A 52 -16.13 15.94 -7.56
CA PRO A 52 -16.56 15.46 -6.25
C PRO A 52 -16.28 13.96 -6.06
N GLY A 53 -15.77 13.60 -4.89
CA GLY A 53 -15.47 12.21 -4.53
C GLY A 53 -14.18 11.65 -5.14
N SER A 54 -13.42 12.46 -5.90
CA SER A 54 -12.13 12.03 -6.44
C SER A 54 -11.07 11.89 -5.36
N MET A 55 -10.27 10.80 -5.43
CA MET A 55 -9.14 10.52 -4.54
C MET A 55 -8.01 9.88 -5.34
N GLU A 56 -7.23 10.72 -6.02
CA GLU A 56 -6.09 10.27 -6.83
C GLU A 56 -4.87 9.93 -5.96
N PHE A 57 -3.99 9.12 -6.52
CA PHE A 57 -2.82 8.59 -5.85
C PHE A 57 -1.55 9.04 -6.56
N ASP A 58 -0.72 9.84 -5.89
CA ASP A 58 0.57 10.29 -6.42
C ASP A 58 1.60 9.14 -6.36
N LEU A 59 1.72 8.40 -7.46
CA LEU A 59 2.59 7.23 -7.54
C LEU A 59 4.05 7.57 -7.27
N ASN A 60 4.56 8.68 -7.80
CA ASN A 60 5.97 9.04 -7.65
C ASN A 60 6.30 9.40 -6.21
N LYS A 61 5.49 10.26 -5.61
CA LYS A 61 5.66 10.66 -4.21
C LYS A 61 5.51 9.46 -3.27
N ASN A 62 4.52 8.61 -3.52
CA ASN A 62 4.26 7.46 -2.66
C ASN A 62 5.33 6.38 -2.81
N TRP A 63 5.92 6.22 -4.01
CA TRP A 63 7.10 5.39 -4.18
C TRP A 63 8.32 5.91 -3.40
N GLN A 64 8.56 7.21 -3.40
CA GLN A 64 9.62 7.82 -2.58
C GLN A 64 9.40 7.55 -1.09
N LEU A 65 8.17 7.72 -0.60
CA LEU A 65 7.83 7.39 0.80
C LEU A 65 8.06 5.92 1.12
N ALA A 66 7.71 5.00 0.21
CA ALA A 66 7.99 3.57 0.39
C ALA A 66 9.50 3.31 0.53
N CYS A 67 10.32 3.93 -0.33
CA CYS A 67 11.77 3.83 -0.25
C CYS A 67 12.33 4.42 1.06
N GLU A 68 11.76 5.50 1.55
CA GLU A 68 12.13 6.10 2.84
C GLU A 68 11.79 5.18 4.01
N CYS A 69 10.60 4.58 4.00
CA CYS A 69 10.19 3.61 5.03
C CYS A 69 11.12 2.39 5.06
N MET A 70 11.53 1.87 3.89
CA MET A 70 12.50 0.77 3.83
C MET A 70 13.85 1.18 4.43
N ARG A 71 14.37 2.36 4.08
CA ARG A 71 15.63 2.88 4.64
C ARG A 71 15.52 3.09 6.16
N GLN A 72 14.40 3.63 6.63
CA GLN A 72 14.14 3.83 8.04
C GLN A 72 14.11 2.51 8.81
N ALA A 73 13.43 1.48 8.25
CA ALA A 73 13.38 0.16 8.88
C ALA A 73 14.78 -0.46 9.00
N LEU A 74 15.60 -0.40 7.94
CA LEU A 74 16.99 -0.86 7.95
C LEU A 74 17.83 -0.12 8.98
N HIS A 75 17.73 1.20 9.02
CA HIS A 75 18.43 2.02 9.99
C HIS A 75 18.03 1.68 11.43
N ASN A 76 16.73 1.56 11.71
CA ASN A 76 16.20 1.22 13.03
C ASN A 76 16.61 -0.18 13.49
N ALA A 77 16.77 -1.12 12.54
CA ALA A 77 17.26 -2.46 12.80
C ALA A 77 18.77 -2.55 12.97
N GLY A 78 19.52 -1.55 12.47
CA GLY A 78 20.98 -1.63 12.36
C GLY A 78 21.45 -2.68 11.36
N ILE A 79 20.64 -2.96 10.32
CA ILE A 79 20.86 -4.04 9.34
C ILE A 79 21.23 -3.41 7.99
N ALA A 80 22.30 -3.94 7.37
CA ALA A 80 22.65 -3.56 6.01
C ALA A 80 21.73 -4.23 4.98
N PRO A 81 21.40 -3.57 3.83
CA PRO A 81 20.44 -4.05 2.86
C PRO A 81 20.72 -5.46 2.31
N GLU A 82 22.00 -5.83 2.19
CA GLU A 82 22.43 -7.15 1.70
C GLU A 82 22.02 -8.33 2.61
N TYR A 83 21.58 -8.06 3.83
CA TYR A 83 21.04 -9.07 4.72
C TYR A 83 19.54 -9.27 4.59
N ILE A 84 18.85 -8.51 3.73
CA ILE A 84 17.46 -8.76 3.39
C ILE A 84 17.41 -9.83 2.31
N ALA A 85 17.00 -11.03 2.68
CA ALA A 85 16.93 -12.19 1.78
C ALA A 85 15.75 -12.12 0.81
N ALA A 86 14.63 -11.52 1.25
CA ALA A 86 13.44 -11.38 0.41
C ALA A 86 12.58 -10.18 0.85
N VAL A 87 11.86 -9.63 -0.11
CA VAL A 87 10.85 -8.58 0.11
C VAL A 87 9.52 -9.07 -0.46
N SER A 88 8.45 -8.90 0.31
CA SER A 88 7.08 -9.10 -0.15
C SER A 88 6.25 -7.87 0.13
N ALA A 89 5.16 -7.68 -0.62
CA ALA A 89 4.29 -6.53 -0.46
C ALA A 89 2.82 -6.93 -0.46
N CYS A 90 2.03 -6.22 0.34
CA CYS A 90 0.58 -6.16 0.23
C CYS A 90 0.15 -4.70 0.06
N SER A 91 -1.03 -4.50 -0.51
CA SER A 91 -1.54 -3.16 -0.77
C SER A 91 -3.02 -3.06 -0.46
N MET A 92 -3.52 -1.80 -0.43
CA MET A 92 -4.95 -1.55 -0.36
C MET A 92 -5.68 -2.30 -1.48
N ARG A 93 -6.84 -2.86 -1.17
CA ARG A 93 -7.73 -3.47 -2.16
C ARG A 93 -8.36 -2.38 -3.03
N GLU A 94 -8.72 -2.72 -4.27
CA GLU A 94 -9.55 -1.89 -5.16
C GLU A 94 -8.91 -0.56 -5.60
N GLY A 95 -7.64 -0.32 -5.29
CA GLY A 95 -6.86 0.76 -5.90
C GLY A 95 -6.54 0.40 -7.35
N ILE A 96 -6.57 1.38 -8.25
CA ILE A 96 -6.37 1.17 -9.68
C ILE A 96 -5.26 2.07 -10.19
N VAL A 97 -4.36 1.52 -11.01
CA VAL A 97 -3.39 2.26 -11.80
C VAL A 97 -3.55 1.87 -13.26
N LEU A 98 -3.71 2.86 -14.12
CA LEU A 98 -3.74 2.67 -15.57
C LEU A 98 -2.38 3.03 -16.16
N TYR A 99 -1.91 2.18 -17.06
CA TYR A 99 -0.65 2.36 -17.79
C TYR A 99 -0.91 2.49 -19.29
N ASN A 100 -0.10 3.29 -19.98
CA ASN A 100 -0.07 3.29 -21.44
C ASN A 100 0.72 2.08 -21.97
N ASN A 101 0.80 1.95 -23.30
CA ASN A 101 1.51 0.84 -23.95
C ASN A 101 3.03 0.85 -23.70
N GLU A 102 3.57 1.95 -23.21
CA GLU A 102 4.99 2.12 -22.88
C GLU A 102 5.29 1.79 -21.42
N GLY A 103 4.26 1.41 -20.64
CA GLY A 103 4.38 1.15 -19.21
C GLY A 103 4.44 2.41 -18.33
N THR A 104 4.10 3.57 -18.88
CA THR A 104 4.02 4.81 -18.12
C THR A 104 2.66 4.91 -17.43
N PRO A 105 2.59 5.16 -16.11
CA PRO A 105 1.33 5.35 -15.42
C PRO A 105 0.68 6.66 -15.90
N ILE A 106 -0.57 6.58 -16.35
CA ILE A 106 -1.33 7.71 -16.87
C ILE A 106 -2.44 8.17 -15.92
N TRP A 107 -2.84 7.31 -14.99
CA TRP A 107 -3.82 7.62 -13.97
C TRP A 107 -3.77 6.62 -12.83
N ALA A 108 -4.05 7.10 -11.61
CA ALA A 108 -4.15 6.25 -10.43
C ALA A 108 -5.21 6.79 -9.47
N CYS A 109 -6.01 5.90 -8.88
CA CYS A 109 -6.93 6.26 -7.81
C CYS A 109 -6.83 5.28 -6.65
N ALA A 110 -7.13 5.78 -5.46
CA ALA A 110 -7.22 4.99 -4.25
C ALA A 110 -8.57 4.27 -4.15
N ASN A 111 -8.65 3.27 -3.28
CA ASN A 111 -9.87 2.54 -2.98
C ASN A 111 -10.99 3.39 -2.33
N VAL A 112 -10.65 4.58 -1.85
CA VAL A 112 -11.60 5.57 -1.30
C VAL A 112 -12.13 6.57 -2.33
N ASP A 113 -11.73 6.42 -3.61
CA ASP A 113 -12.28 7.23 -4.71
C ASP A 113 -13.75 6.86 -4.93
N ALA A 114 -14.62 7.85 -4.83
CA ALA A 114 -16.07 7.70 -4.93
C ALA A 114 -16.68 8.44 -6.12
N ARG A 115 -15.84 8.91 -7.10
CA ARG A 115 -16.34 9.67 -8.25
C ARG A 115 -17.35 8.91 -9.12
N ALA A 116 -17.30 7.57 -9.12
CA ALA A 116 -18.22 6.69 -9.86
C ALA A 116 -19.46 6.25 -9.04
N SER A 117 -19.67 6.77 -7.83
CA SER A 117 -20.77 6.33 -6.95
C SER A 117 -22.16 6.45 -7.61
N HIS A 118 -22.39 7.48 -8.44
CA HIS A 118 -23.63 7.66 -9.18
C HIS A 118 -23.88 6.53 -10.20
N LEU A 119 -22.83 5.97 -10.82
CA LEU A 119 -22.96 4.86 -11.76
C LEU A 119 -23.36 3.56 -11.05
N VAL A 120 -22.89 3.34 -9.81
CA VAL A 120 -23.28 2.20 -9.00
C VAL A 120 -24.78 2.26 -8.66
N GLN A 121 -25.30 3.44 -8.34
CA GLN A 121 -26.73 3.63 -8.09
C GLN A 121 -27.57 3.29 -9.33
N PHE A 122 -27.16 3.74 -10.52
CA PHE A 122 -27.82 3.39 -11.77
C PHE A 122 -27.80 1.89 -12.06
N ALA A 123 -26.68 1.22 -11.84
CA ALA A 123 -26.55 -0.23 -12.03
C ALA A 123 -27.48 -1.01 -11.07
N GLN A 124 -27.57 -0.58 -9.82
CA GLN A 124 -28.47 -1.17 -8.83
C GLN A 124 -29.96 -0.97 -9.20
N MET A 125 -30.32 0.23 -9.65
CA MET A 125 -31.69 0.50 -10.13
C MET A 125 -32.03 -0.34 -11.36
N GLY A 126 -31.11 -0.52 -12.31
CA GLY A 126 -31.27 -1.37 -13.48
C GLY A 126 -31.45 -2.84 -13.13
N SER A 127 -30.73 -3.35 -12.12
CA SER A 127 -30.89 -4.72 -11.63
C SER A 127 -32.27 -4.95 -11.01
N ILE A 128 -32.76 -4.00 -10.22
CA ILE A 128 -34.12 -4.07 -9.63
C ILE A 128 -35.19 -4.05 -10.72
N TYR A 129 -34.97 -3.32 -11.81
CA TYR A 129 -35.91 -3.27 -12.94
C TYR A 129 -35.98 -4.61 -13.70
N MET A 130 -34.86 -5.30 -13.84
CA MET A 130 -34.79 -6.60 -14.52
C MET A 130 -35.43 -7.73 -13.68
N GLU A 131 -35.36 -7.68 -12.37
CA GLU A 131 -36.02 -8.64 -11.47
C GLU A 131 -37.55 -8.51 -11.45
N HIS A 132 -38.10 -7.36 -11.84
CA HIS A 132 -39.54 -7.11 -11.84
C HIS A 132 -40.19 -7.28 -13.23
N VAL A 133 -39.40 -7.53 -14.27
CA VAL A 133 -39.90 -7.68 -15.67
C VAL A 133 -39.79 -9.11 -16.18
N MET A 134 -39.19 -10.02 -15.42
CA MET A 134 -39.20 -11.47 -15.69
C MET A 134 -40.12 -12.21 -14.73
#